data_5d4f49270e805b3352e9be0fc77c157e
#
_entry.id   5d4f49270e805b3352e9be0fc77c157e
#
_cell.length_a   1.000
_cell.length_b   1.000
_cell.length_c   1.000
_cell.angle_alpha   90.00
_cell.angle_beta   90.00
_cell.angle_gamma   90.00
#
_symmetry.space_group_name_H-M   'P 1'
#
loop_
_entity.id
_entity.type
_entity.pdbx_description
1 polymer ?
#
loop_
_entity_poly.entity_id
_entity_poly.type
_entity_poly.pdbx_seq_one_letter_code
_entity_poly.pdbx_strand_id
1 'polypeptide(L)'
;AFYQVAHHFICQHLGVQAAYAFAFGFPGPRAFRLGVKLGLYRQAGCLQQLRWAPQPAPWQRLWAVQTLAADAPLTALDALWPQMQASWPQHFLPLRSASHWAWRYQQRPGVDYHLLLVRQRLTGKPLAALALRLHPGHCDWLDYLGPRQHLPHAIAAARAFAHQHQRPVQALVSDAVASDFCAAQPQGLHSSPSDISIPTNAIDAAGPTASVAPWQGHLWLMGGDSDFM
;
A
#
# COMPACT_ATOMS: atom_id res chain seq x y z
N ALA A 1 8.29 32.42 3.47
CA ALA A 1 6.93 32.03 3.91
C ALA A 1 6.76 30.51 4.02
N PHE A 2 6.87 29.72 2.92
CA PHE A 2 6.64 28.24 2.93
C PHE A 2 7.51 27.49 3.97
N TYR A 3 8.82 27.73 3.95
CA TYR A 3 9.74 27.09 4.91
C TYR A 3 9.32 27.35 6.37
N GLN A 4 9.01 28.59 6.72
CA GLN A 4 8.63 28.95 8.08
C GLN A 4 7.36 28.24 8.54
N VAL A 5 6.35 28.16 7.68
CA VAL A 5 5.09 27.46 7.98
C VAL A 5 5.33 25.96 8.14
N ALA A 6 6.03 25.34 7.19
CA ALA A 6 6.33 23.91 7.25
C ALA A 6 7.21 23.55 8.45
N HIS A 7 8.26 24.33 8.70
CA HIS A 7 9.14 24.15 9.86
C HIS A 7 8.38 24.28 11.17
N HIS A 8 7.57 25.32 11.32
CA HIS A 8 6.76 25.53 12.52
C HIS A 8 5.79 24.37 12.76
N PHE A 9 5.06 23.95 11.71
CA PHE A 9 4.14 22.81 11.80
C PHE A 9 4.87 21.52 12.22
N ILE A 10 6.00 21.21 11.59
CA ILE A 10 6.79 20.01 11.91
C ILE A 10 7.24 20.05 13.37
N CYS A 11 7.84 21.15 13.82
CA CYS A 11 8.32 21.28 15.20
C CYS A 11 7.21 21.26 16.26
N GLN A 12 5.99 21.66 15.91
CA GLN A 12 4.86 21.58 16.83
C GLN A 12 4.22 20.20 16.92
N HIS A 13 4.17 19.45 15.83
CA HIS A 13 3.29 18.28 15.73
C HIS A 13 4.03 16.95 15.58
N LEU A 14 5.32 16.97 15.19
CA LEU A 14 6.09 15.74 14.97
C LEU A 14 7.18 15.53 16.01
N GLY A 15 7.34 14.30 16.45
CA GLY A 15 8.36 13.89 17.43
C GLY A 15 7.84 12.86 18.41
N VAL A 16 8.76 12.26 19.18
CA VAL A 16 8.45 11.15 20.10
C VAL A 16 7.42 11.53 21.18
N GLN A 17 7.38 12.80 21.58
CA GLN A 17 6.44 13.32 22.59
C GLN A 17 5.37 14.23 21.98
N ALA A 18 5.34 14.37 20.66
CA ALA A 18 4.36 15.18 19.96
C ALA A 18 3.12 14.35 19.57
N ALA A 19 2.13 15.00 18.93
CA ALA A 19 0.90 14.33 18.49
C ALA A 19 1.17 13.18 17.51
N TYR A 20 2.22 13.29 16.69
CA TYR A 20 2.60 12.28 15.70
C TYR A 20 4.10 11.99 15.77
N ALA A 21 4.49 10.73 15.74
CA ALA A 21 5.89 10.33 15.81
C ALA A 21 6.70 10.79 14.58
N PHE A 22 6.09 10.72 13.40
CA PHE A 22 6.67 11.16 12.13
C PHE A 22 5.58 11.40 11.08
N ALA A 23 5.96 12.01 9.97
CA ALA A 23 5.13 12.15 8.79
C ALA A 23 5.82 11.52 7.58
N PHE A 24 5.03 10.98 6.66
CA PHE A 24 5.50 10.55 5.35
C PHE A 24 4.56 11.06 4.25
N GLY A 25 4.99 10.97 2.98
CA GLY A 25 4.17 11.37 1.87
C GLY A 25 4.77 10.95 0.53
N PHE A 26 4.14 11.40 -0.55
CA PHE A 26 4.52 11.06 -1.92
C PHE A 26 4.61 12.35 -2.76
N PRO A 27 5.53 13.26 -2.44
CA PRO A 27 5.69 14.49 -3.20
C PRO A 27 6.23 14.20 -4.60
N GLY A 28 5.81 15.01 -5.57
CA GLY A 28 6.44 14.96 -6.89
C GLY A 28 7.93 15.30 -6.82
N PRO A 29 8.75 14.92 -7.83
CA PRO A 29 10.21 15.04 -7.77
C PRO A 29 10.75 16.45 -7.49
N ARG A 30 10.04 17.49 -7.94
CA ARG A 30 10.43 18.89 -7.67
C ARG A 30 10.21 19.26 -6.21
N ALA A 31 9.05 18.91 -5.65
CA ALA A 31 8.73 19.18 -4.25
C ALA A 31 9.63 18.39 -3.31
N PHE A 32 9.94 17.13 -3.63
CA PHE A 32 10.89 16.32 -2.88
C PHE A 32 12.27 16.99 -2.81
N ARG A 33 12.86 17.35 -3.98
CA ARG A 33 14.16 18.02 -4.02
C ARG A 33 14.20 19.34 -3.25
N LEU A 34 13.10 20.12 -3.32
CA LEU A 34 12.99 21.35 -2.56
C LEU A 34 12.96 21.07 -1.05
N GLY A 35 12.16 20.11 -0.60
CA GLY A 35 12.08 19.72 0.81
C GLY A 35 13.42 19.24 1.38
N VAL A 36 14.16 18.43 0.61
CA VAL A 36 15.52 18.00 0.98
C VAL A 36 16.49 19.19 1.05
N LYS A 37 16.49 20.07 0.05
CA LYS A 37 17.34 21.28 0.02
C LYS A 37 17.07 22.21 1.20
N LEU A 38 15.82 22.29 1.64
CA LEU A 38 15.41 23.08 2.78
C LEU A 38 15.65 22.39 4.13
N GLY A 39 16.14 21.17 4.16
CA GLY A 39 16.35 20.39 5.38
C GLY A 39 15.06 19.95 6.08
N LEU A 40 13.92 19.96 5.35
CA LEU A 40 12.62 19.53 5.88
C LEU A 40 12.38 18.04 5.68
N TYR A 41 12.91 17.47 4.60
CA TYR A 41 12.71 16.10 4.20
C TYR A 41 13.99 15.29 4.22
N ARG A 42 13.84 14.01 4.56
CA ARG A 42 14.84 12.97 4.42
C ARG A 42 14.20 11.75 3.75
N GLN A 43 14.90 11.11 2.82
CA GLN A 43 14.36 9.94 2.14
C GLN A 43 14.31 8.74 3.09
N ALA A 44 13.12 8.16 3.27
CA ALA A 44 12.89 6.94 4.03
C ALA A 44 12.80 5.70 3.16
N GLY A 45 12.45 5.85 1.88
CA GLY A 45 12.34 4.78 0.90
C GLY A 45 11.90 5.31 -0.46
N CYS A 46 11.57 4.40 -1.37
CA CYS A 46 10.95 4.69 -2.66
C CYS A 46 9.87 3.65 -2.98
N LEU A 47 8.98 3.96 -3.92
CA LEU A 47 8.08 2.97 -4.48
C LEU A 47 8.76 2.19 -5.61
N GLN A 48 8.46 0.89 -5.67
CA GLN A 48 8.78 0.00 -6.78
C GLN A 48 7.52 -0.25 -7.58
N GLN A 49 7.62 -0.24 -8.89
CA GLN A 49 6.53 -0.65 -9.77
C GLN A 49 6.68 -2.13 -10.07
N LEU A 50 5.67 -2.90 -9.71
CA LEU A 50 5.55 -4.32 -10.00
C LEU A 50 4.45 -4.52 -11.04
N ARG A 51 4.75 -5.29 -12.10
CA ARG A 51 3.80 -5.55 -13.17
C ARG A 51 3.77 -7.03 -13.51
N TRP A 52 2.60 -7.65 -13.40
CA TRP A 52 2.39 -9.04 -13.76
C TRP A 52 1.55 -9.15 -15.05
N ALA A 53 1.94 -10.09 -15.92
CA ALA A 53 1.10 -10.48 -17.03
C ALA A 53 -0.24 -11.03 -16.53
N PRO A 54 -1.37 -10.77 -17.25
CA PRO A 54 -2.64 -11.36 -16.89
C PRO A 54 -2.55 -12.89 -17.00
N GLN A 55 -3.24 -13.59 -16.12
CA GLN A 55 -3.24 -15.05 -16.09
C GLN A 55 -4.64 -15.55 -15.70
N PRO A 56 -5.19 -16.56 -16.39
CA PRO A 56 -6.48 -17.13 -16.00
C PRO A 56 -6.43 -17.66 -14.57
N ALA A 57 -7.58 -17.69 -13.92
CA ALA A 57 -7.69 -18.24 -12.57
C ALA A 57 -7.17 -19.67 -12.55
N PRO A 58 -6.15 -19.98 -11.73
CA PRO A 58 -5.75 -21.37 -11.56
C PRO A 58 -6.90 -22.13 -10.90
N TRP A 59 -7.11 -23.38 -11.30
CA TRP A 59 -8.11 -24.22 -10.63
C TRP A 59 -7.66 -24.48 -9.20
N GLN A 60 -8.41 -23.93 -8.23
CA GLN A 60 -8.06 -24.00 -6.82
C GLN A 60 -9.13 -24.76 -6.03
N ARG A 61 -8.74 -25.87 -5.41
CA ARG A 61 -9.64 -26.64 -4.53
C ARG A 61 -9.84 -26.00 -3.17
N LEU A 62 -8.82 -25.28 -2.66
CA LEU A 62 -8.75 -24.87 -1.26
C LEU A 62 -9.24 -23.44 -1.02
N TRP A 63 -9.20 -22.56 -2.03
CA TRP A 63 -9.61 -21.16 -1.89
C TRP A 63 -10.48 -20.69 -3.06
N ALA A 64 -11.18 -19.59 -2.86
CA ALA A 64 -12.03 -18.93 -3.85
C ALA A 64 -11.89 -17.42 -3.76
N VAL A 65 -12.18 -16.72 -4.84
CA VAL A 65 -12.25 -15.26 -4.91
C VAL A 65 -13.70 -14.85 -4.99
N GLN A 66 -14.08 -13.90 -4.15
CA GLN A 66 -15.38 -13.23 -4.17
C GLN A 66 -15.15 -11.76 -4.52
N THR A 67 -15.81 -11.26 -5.55
CA THR A 67 -15.95 -9.80 -5.75
C THR A 67 -16.99 -9.29 -4.78
N LEU A 68 -16.65 -8.28 -3.99
CA LEU A 68 -17.56 -7.63 -3.07
C LEU A 68 -18.40 -6.59 -3.83
N ALA A 69 -19.69 -6.52 -3.54
CA ALA A 69 -20.54 -5.45 -4.05
C ALA A 69 -20.12 -4.10 -3.45
N ALA A 70 -20.43 -2.99 -4.15
CA ALA A 70 -20.03 -1.65 -3.73
C ALA A 70 -20.55 -1.25 -2.34
N ASP A 71 -21.67 -1.83 -1.91
CA ASP A 71 -22.34 -1.62 -0.61
C ASP A 71 -22.15 -2.80 0.36
N ALA A 72 -21.34 -3.81 -0.01
CA ALA A 72 -21.17 -4.99 0.84
C ALA A 72 -20.53 -4.61 2.18
N PRO A 73 -20.97 -5.21 3.28
CA PRO A 73 -20.35 -4.99 4.59
C PRO A 73 -18.91 -5.54 4.59
N LEU A 74 -17.97 -4.72 5.05
CA LEU A 74 -16.54 -5.06 5.07
C LEU A 74 -16.07 -5.64 6.41
N THR A 75 -16.98 -6.00 7.32
CA THR A 75 -16.64 -6.51 8.67
C THR A 75 -15.71 -7.73 8.66
N ALA A 76 -15.78 -8.56 7.59
CA ALA A 76 -14.86 -9.68 7.42
C ALA A 76 -13.37 -9.25 7.30
N LEU A 77 -13.10 -7.99 6.94
CA LEU A 77 -11.76 -7.45 6.79
C LEU A 77 -11.09 -7.21 8.15
N ASP A 78 -11.87 -6.92 9.20
CA ASP A 78 -11.32 -6.66 10.54
C ASP A 78 -10.58 -7.89 11.11
N ALA A 79 -10.96 -9.10 10.67
CA ALA A 79 -10.26 -10.32 11.05
C ALA A 79 -8.87 -10.47 10.37
N LEU A 80 -8.63 -9.77 9.26
CA LEU A 80 -7.36 -9.82 8.51
C LEU A 80 -6.30 -8.87 9.08
N TRP A 81 -6.73 -7.75 9.67
CA TRP A 81 -5.81 -6.72 10.15
C TRP A 81 -4.83 -7.24 11.22
N PRO A 82 -5.25 -7.89 12.30
CA PRO A 82 -4.33 -8.46 13.29
C PRO A 82 -3.38 -9.50 12.70
N GLN A 83 -3.85 -10.29 11.72
CA GLN A 83 -3.02 -11.28 11.04
C GLN A 83 -1.95 -10.61 10.16
N MET A 84 -2.31 -9.51 9.49
CA MET A 84 -1.36 -8.71 8.73
C MET A 84 -0.28 -8.12 9.66
N GLN A 85 -0.67 -7.47 10.76
CA GLN A 85 0.26 -6.93 11.74
C GLN A 85 1.23 -7.98 12.27
N ALA A 86 0.72 -9.16 12.65
CA ALA A 86 1.54 -10.27 13.17
C ALA A 86 2.52 -10.82 12.13
N SER A 87 2.20 -10.74 10.83
CA SER A 87 3.07 -11.26 9.75
C SER A 87 4.13 -10.28 9.26
N TRP A 88 4.02 -8.99 9.65
CA TRP A 88 4.94 -7.90 9.29
C TRP A 88 5.46 -7.15 10.53
N PRO A 89 6.02 -7.85 11.56
CA PRO A 89 6.29 -7.29 12.87
C PRO A 89 7.36 -6.18 12.88
N GLN A 90 8.17 -6.09 11.84
CA GLN A 90 9.25 -5.10 11.72
C GLN A 90 8.87 -3.91 10.83
N HIS A 91 7.59 -3.84 10.38
CA HIS A 91 7.16 -2.80 9.47
C HIS A 91 6.14 -1.86 10.12
N PHE A 92 6.19 -0.62 9.72
CA PHE A 92 5.15 0.38 9.99
C PHE A 92 4.07 0.24 8.92
N LEU A 93 2.88 -0.17 9.33
CA LEU A 93 1.74 -0.37 8.45
C LEU A 93 0.70 0.72 8.71
N PRO A 94 0.22 1.41 7.67
CA PRO A 94 -0.99 2.22 7.79
C PRO A 94 -2.18 1.35 8.21
N LEU A 95 -3.06 1.91 9.04
CA LEU A 95 -4.25 1.21 9.52
C LEU A 95 -5.17 0.80 8.35
N ARG A 96 -5.52 -0.49 8.31
CA ARG A 96 -6.41 -1.08 7.29
C ARG A 96 -7.63 -1.74 7.92
N SER A 97 -8.41 -0.97 8.68
CA SER A 97 -9.70 -1.44 9.20
C SER A 97 -10.77 -1.50 8.10
N ALA A 98 -11.86 -2.21 8.37
CA ALA A 98 -13.03 -2.21 7.50
C ALA A 98 -13.57 -0.80 7.25
N SER A 99 -13.59 0.06 8.27
CA SER A 99 -14.02 1.46 8.15
C SER A 99 -13.10 2.28 7.26
N HIS A 100 -11.77 2.09 7.36
CA HIS A 100 -10.82 2.74 6.45
C HIS A 100 -11.04 2.32 4.99
N TRP A 101 -11.23 1.02 4.74
CA TRP A 101 -11.49 0.51 3.40
C TRP A 101 -12.83 1.00 2.83
N ALA A 102 -13.89 1.05 3.67
CA ALA A 102 -15.18 1.61 3.27
C ALA A 102 -15.04 3.08 2.86
N TRP A 103 -14.38 3.89 3.69
CA TRP A 103 -14.12 5.30 3.40
C TRP A 103 -13.30 5.46 2.12
N ARG A 104 -12.21 4.72 1.97
CA ARG A 104 -11.25 4.89 0.87
C ARG A 104 -11.77 4.37 -0.47
N TYR A 105 -12.48 3.24 -0.48
CA TYR A 105 -12.79 2.49 -1.70
C TYR A 105 -14.28 2.36 -2.00
N GLN A 106 -15.17 2.45 -1.03
CA GLN A 106 -16.61 2.41 -1.30
C GLN A 106 -17.25 3.80 -1.35
N GLN A 107 -16.75 4.74 -0.52
CA GLN A 107 -17.37 6.06 -0.38
C GLN A 107 -16.70 7.14 -1.24
N ARG A 108 -15.58 6.86 -1.88
CA ARG A 108 -14.89 7.84 -2.72
C ARG A 108 -15.72 8.12 -3.98
N PRO A 109 -16.20 9.36 -4.20
CA PRO A 109 -17.03 9.68 -5.34
C PRO A 109 -16.23 9.69 -6.66
N GLY A 110 -16.90 9.29 -7.75
CA GLY A 110 -16.36 9.41 -9.11
C GLY A 110 -15.25 8.41 -9.47
N VAL A 111 -15.02 7.39 -8.64
CA VAL A 111 -14.03 6.34 -8.92
C VAL A 111 -14.62 4.98 -8.62
N ASP A 112 -14.53 4.07 -9.59
CA ASP A 112 -14.98 2.69 -9.43
C ASP A 112 -13.82 1.80 -9.00
N TYR A 113 -13.92 1.24 -7.81
CA TYR A 113 -12.99 0.26 -7.27
C TYR A 113 -13.62 -1.13 -7.26
N HIS A 114 -12.79 -2.14 -7.49
CA HIS A 114 -13.16 -3.55 -7.40
C HIS A 114 -12.50 -4.15 -6.15
N LEU A 115 -13.32 -4.51 -5.17
CA LEU A 115 -12.84 -5.15 -3.96
C LEU A 115 -12.95 -6.66 -4.10
N LEU A 116 -11.85 -7.37 -3.94
CA LEU A 116 -11.81 -8.82 -3.96
C LEU A 116 -11.51 -9.37 -2.57
N LEU A 117 -12.22 -10.41 -2.18
CA LEU A 117 -11.98 -11.16 -0.98
C LEU A 117 -11.58 -12.60 -1.33
N VAL A 118 -10.36 -12.97 -0.99
CA VAL A 118 -9.87 -14.35 -1.07
C VAL A 118 -10.30 -15.10 0.17
N ARG A 119 -10.97 -16.24 0.00
CA ARG A 119 -11.52 -17.06 1.09
C ARG A 119 -11.10 -18.52 0.98
N GLN A 120 -10.97 -19.18 2.11
CA GLN A 120 -10.90 -20.63 2.18
C GLN A 120 -12.26 -21.23 1.78
N ARG A 121 -12.30 -22.17 0.83
CA ARG A 121 -13.56 -22.71 0.29
C ARG A 121 -14.42 -23.43 1.33
N LEU A 122 -13.80 -24.24 2.18
CA LEU A 122 -14.55 -25.10 3.12
C LEU A 122 -15.14 -24.30 4.27
N THR A 123 -14.38 -23.37 4.82
CA THR A 123 -14.75 -22.64 6.04
C THR A 123 -15.30 -21.25 5.77
N GLY A 124 -15.11 -20.73 4.56
CA GLY A 124 -15.40 -19.33 4.24
C GLY A 124 -14.45 -18.31 4.89
N LYS A 125 -13.44 -18.78 5.63
CA LYS A 125 -12.50 -17.91 6.35
C LYS A 125 -11.79 -16.96 5.38
N PRO A 126 -11.76 -15.64 5.66
CA PRO A 126 -11.00 -14.69 4.85
C PRO A 126 -9.51 -14.96 4.96
N LEU A 127 -8.82 -14.92 3.84
CA LEU A 127 -7.36 -15.12 3.70
C LEU A 127 -6.66 -13.82 3.34
N ALA A 128 -7.25 -13.04 2.42
CA ALA A 128 -6.73 -11.75 1.97
C ALA A 128 -7.84 -10.92 1.32
N ALA A 129 -7.66 -9.62 1.31
CA ALA A 129 -8.48 -8.69 0.53
C ALA A 129 -7.60 -7.80 -0.36
N LEU A 130 -8.14 -7.40 -1.50
CA LEU A 130 -7.48 -6.56 -2.50
C LEU A 130 -8.40 -5.43 -2.94
N ALA A 131 -7.83 -4.25 -3.15
CA ALA A 131 -8.50 -3.14 -3.83
C ALA A 131 -7.86 -2.95 -5.20
N LEU A 132 -8.66 -3.01 -6.26
CA LEU A 132 -8.26 -2.91 -7.64
C LEU A 132 -8.99 -1.76 -8.34
N ARG A 133 -8.34 -1.17 -9.36
CA ARG A 133 -8.93 -0.17 -10.23
C ARG A 133 -8.58 -0.46 -11.69
N LEU A 134 -9.56 -0.42 -12.57
CA LEU A 134 -9.34 -0.62 -14.00
C LEU A 134 -9.00 0.69 -14.71
N HIS A 135 -7.94 0.67 -15.50
CA HIS A 135 -7.56 1.71 -16.43
C HIS A 135 -7.55 1.18 -17.87
N PRO A 136 -7.55 2.02 -18.90
CA PRO A 136 -7.54 1.57 -20.31
C PRO A 136 -6.42 0.58 -20.65
N GLY A 137 -5.23 0.72 -20.07
CA GLY A 137 -4.04 -0.09 -20.40
C GLY A 137 -3.60 -1.09 -19.34
N HIS A 138 -4.15 -1.03 -18.11
CA HIS A 138 -3.72 -1.88 -16.99
C HIS A 138 -4.80 -1.94 -15.91
N CYS A 139 -4.59 -2.82 -14.95
CA CYS A 139 -5.36 -2.92 -13.71
C CYS A 139 -4.43 -2.55 -12.55
N ASP A 140 -4.69 -1.43 -11.86
CA ASP A 140 -3.97 -1.08 -10.65
C ASP A 140 -4.41 -1.96 -9.50
N TRP A 141 -3.43 -2.57 -8.83
CA TRP A 141 -3.60 -3.17 -7.52
C TRP A 141 -3.17 -2.16 -6.47
N LEU A 142 -4.14 -1.53 -5.85
CA LEU A 142 -3.95 -0.35 -4.98
C LEU A 142 -3.62 -0.72 -3.54
N ASP A 143 -4.25 -1.78 -3.03
CA ASP A 143 -4.12 -2.12 -1.62
C ASP A 143 -4.25 -3.62 -1.37
N TYR A 144 -3.60 -4.07 -0.31
CA TYR A 144 -3.60 -5.44 0.18
C TYR A 144 -3.86 -5.45 1.68
N LEU A 145 -4.75 -6.33 2.11
CA LEU A 145 -5.01 -6.61 3.51
C LEU A 145 -4.96 -8.12 3.75
N GLY A 146 -3.98 -8.58 4.49
CA GLY A 146 -3.80 -9.99 4.80
C GLY A 146 -2.39 -10.34 5.26
N PRO A 147 -2.18 -11.54 5.80
CA PRO A 147 -0.87 -11.99 6.24
C PRO A 147 0.04 -12.31 5.04
N ARG A 148 1.35 -12.12 5.20
CA ARG A 148 2.40 -12.30 4.18
C ARG A 148 2.30 -13.63 3.41
N GLN A 149 1.96 -14.71 4.11
CA GLN A 149 1.82 -16.05 3.52
C GLN A 149 0.70 -16.15 2.45
N HIS A 150 -0.25 -15.21 2.41
CA HIS A 150 -1.33 -15.21 1.44
C HIS A 150 -1.11 -14.26 0.24
N LEU A 151 0.07 -13.61 0.15
CA LEU A 151 0.46 -12.86 -1.04
C LEU A 151 0.34 -13.66 -2.35
N PRO A 152 0.78 -14.95 -2.44
CA PRO A 152 0.61 -15.72 -3.67
C PRO A 152 -0.84 -15.86 -4.13
N HIS A 153 -1.77 -16.04 -3.18
CA HIS A 153 -3.20 -16.12 -3.46
C HIS A 153 -3.77 -14.78 -3.95
N ALA A 154 -3.33 -13.68 -3.32
CA ALA A 154 -3.73 -12.32 -3.69
C ALA A 154 -3.24 -11.96 -5.10
N ILE A 155 -1.95 -12.24 -5.40
CA ILE A 155 -1.40 -12.01 -6.75
C ILE A 155 -2.17 -12.83 -7.80
N ALA A 156 -2.44 -14.10 -7.51
CA ALA A 156 -3.20 -14.95 -8.41
C ALA A 156 -4.64 -14.42 -8.63
N ALA A 157 -5.29 -13.91 -7.58
CA ALA A 157 -6.61 -13.31 -7.66
C ALA A 157 -6.61 -12.02 -8.50
N ALA A 158 -5.63 -11.12 -8.27
CA ALA A 158 -5.48 -9.89 -9.04
C ALA A 158 -5.24 -10.18 -10.53
N ARG A 159 -4.34 -11.13 -10.84
CA ARG A 159 -4.04 -11.54 -12.23
C ARG A 159 -5.24 -12.17 -12.93
N ALA A 160 -6.02 -12.99 -12.21
CA ALA A 160 -7.22 -13.60 -12.74
C ALA A 160 -8.32 -12.57 -13.05
N PHE A 161 -8.51 -11.59 -12.15
CA PHE A 161 -9.41 -10.47 -12.39
C PHE A 161 -8.96 -9.65 -13.62
N ALA A 162 -7.69 -9.28 -13.67
CA ALA A 162 -7.14 -8.51 -14.78
C ALA A 162 -7.18 -9.28 -16.12
N HIS A 163 -7.07 -10.62 -16.09
CA HIS A 163 -7.19 -11.49 -17.27
C HIS A 163 -8.58 -11.40 -17.90
N GLN A 164 -9.66 -11.34 -17.10
CA GLN A 164 -11.02 -11.17 -17.60
C GLN A 164 -11.19 -9.85 -18.39
N HIS A 165 -10.36 -8.86 -18.08
CA HIS A 165 -10.33 -7.55 -18.74
C HIS A 165 -9.18 -7.41 -19.76
N GLN A 166 -8.42 -8.49 -20.02
CA GLN A 166 -7.27 -8.52 -20.94
C GLN A 166 -6.20 -7.46 -20.62
N ARG A 167 -5.91 -7.23 -19.34
CA ARG A 167 -5.00 -6.18 -18.85
C ARG A 167 -3.94 -6.76 -17.92
N PRO A 168 -2.70 -6.24 -17.94
CA PRO A 168 -1.72 -6.57 -16.91
C PRO A 168 -2.12 -5.95 -15.56
N VAL A 169 -1.71 -6.59 -14.47
CA VAL A 169 -1.76 -6.02 -13.12
C VAL A 169 -0.54 -5.14 -12.90
N GLN A 170 -0.75 -3.99 -12.30
CA GLN A 170 0.32 -3.09 -11.87
C GLN A 170 0.12 -2.74 -10.39
N ALA A 171 1.17 -2.83 -9.59
CA ALA A 171 1.18 -2.37 -8.20
C ALA A 171 2.36 -1.44 -7.96
N LEU A 172 2.14 -0.40 -7.18
CA LEU A 172 3.20 0.37 -6.55
C LEU A 172 3.32 -0.10 -5.11
N VAL A 173 4.50 -0.54 -4.72
CA VAL A 173 4.80 -1.01 -3.36
C VAL A 173 6.08 -0.37 -2.86
N SER A 174 6.20 -0.15 -1.56
CA SER A 174 7.46 0.36 -1.00
C SER A 174 8.60 -0.65 -1.20
N ASP A 175 9.81 -0.14 -1.38
CA ASP A 175 11.04 -0.94 -1.49
C ASP A 175 11.24 -1.88 -0.29
N ALA A 176 10.75 -1.49 0.88
CA ALA A 176 10.75 -2.30 2.10
C ALA A 176 10.10 -3.69 1.94
N VAL A 177 9.09 -3.82 1.06
CA VAL A 177 8.32 -5.06 0.90
C VAL A 177 8.29 -5.59 -0.53
N ALA A 178 8.89 -4.89 -1.48
CA ALA A 178 8.89 -5.28 -2.88
C ALA A 178 9.45 -6.70 -3.11
N SER A 179 10.48 -7.09 -2.36
CA SER A 179 11.08 -8.43 -2.43
C SER A 179 10.09 -9.54 -2.06
N ASP A 180 9.19 -9.29 -1.12
CA ASP A 180 8.18 -10.26 -0.69
C ASP A 180 7.13 -10.50 -1.78
N PHE A 181 6.68 -9.42 -2.43
CA PHE A 181 5.78 -9.52 -3.57
C PHE A 181 6.44 -10.23 -4.76
N CYS A 182 7.71 -9.93 -5.04
CA CYS A 182 8.47 -10.59 -6.10
C CYS A 182 8.64 -12.09 -5.83
N ALA A 183 9.01 -12.46 -4.61
CA ALA A 183 9.21 -13.85 -4.23
C ALA A 183 7.89 -14.65 -4.19
N ALA A 184 6.77 -14.00 -3.85
CA ALA A 184 5.47 -14.65 -3.76
C ALA A 184 4.98 -15.20 -5.11
N GLN A 185 5.27 -14.50 -6.21
CA GLN A 185 4.96 -14.99 -7.57
C GLN A 185 5.87 -14.33 -8.63
N PRO A 186 7.04 -14.95 -8.91
CA PRO A 186 8.01 -14.39 -9.86
C PRO A 186 7.62 -14.59 -11.34
N GLN A 187 6.73 -15.55 -11.66
CA GLN A 187 6.39 -15.86 -13.05
C GLN A 187 5.57 -14.73 -13.70
N GLY A 188 6.10 -14.19 -14.80
CA GLY A 188 5.47 -13.10 -15.54
C GLY A 188 5.51 -11.76 -14.83
N LEU A 189 6.39 -11.61 -13.83
CA LEU A 189 6.67 -10.37 -13.14
C LEU A 189 7.74 -9.58 -13.91
N HIS A 190 7.47 -8.28 -14.04
CA HIS A 190 8.46 -7.25 -14.34
C HIS A 190 8.50 -6.26 -13.17
N SER A 191 9.69 -6.01 -12.63
CA SER A 191 9.91 -5.05 -11.55
C SER A 191 10.81 -3.93 -12.03
N SER A 192 10.46 -2.70 -11.72
CA SER A 192 11.27 -1.52 -12.02
C SER A 192 11.16 -0.48 -10.88
N PRO A 193 12.21 0.30 -10.62
CA PRO A 193 12.12 1.42 -9.71
C PRO A 193 11.11 2.44 -10.26
N SER A 194 10.39 3.13 -9.36
CA SER A 194 9.59 4.29 -9.71
C SER A 194 10.30 5.58 -9.30
N ASP A 195 9.89 6.71 -9.92
CA ASP A 195 10.41 8.04 -9.56
C ASP A 195 9.77 8.61 -8.28
N ILE A 196 9.00 7.79 -7.55
CA ILE A 196 8.23 8.22 -6.38
C ILE A 196 9.04 7.94 -5.11
N SER A 197 9.64 8.99 -4.58
CA SER A 197 10.32 8.95 -3.29
C SER A 197 9.33 9.00 -2.14
N ILE A 198 9.66 8.32 -1.04
CA ILE A 198 8.94 8.37 0.22
C ILE A 198 9.81 9.16 1.22
N PRO A 199 9.60 10.49 1.36
CA PRO A 199 10.25 11.27 2.40
C PRO A 199 9.61 11.06 3.76
N THR A 200 10.40 11.28 4.79
CA THR A 200 9.96 11.57 6.15
C THR A 200 10.50 12.94 6.58
N ASN A 201 10.03 13.45 7.71
CA ASN A 201 10.54 14.69 8.28
C ASN A 201 12.02 14.54 8.70
N ALA A 202 12.83 15.54 8.35
CA ALA A 202 14.25 15.61 8.72
C ALA A 202 14.49 16.33 10.05
N ILE A 203 13.45 16.98 10.57
CA ILE A 203 13.41 17.68 11.85
C ILE A 203 12.16 17.28 12.62
N ASP A 204 12.13 17.48 13.92
CA ASP A 204 10.98 17.29 14.80
C ASP A 204 10.97 18.33 15.93
N ALA A 205 10.13 18.13 16.94
CA ALA A 205 10.02 19.03 18.10
C ALA A 205 11.34 19.15 18.91
N ALA A 206 12.23 18.16 18.83
CA ALA A 206 13.52 18.15 19.51
C ALA A 206 14.65 18.77 18.65
N GLY A 207 14.36 19.15 17.40
CA GLY A 207 15.34 19.69 16.46
C GLY A 207 15.62 18.76 15.28
N PRO A 208 16.83 18.78 14.69
CA PRO A 208 17.21 17.86 13.63
C PRO A 208 17.10 16.40 14.10
N THR A 209 16.32 15.59 13.40
CA THR A 209 16.19 14.17 13.74
C THR A 209 17.55 13.49 13.58
N ALA A 210 18.03 12.85 14.63
CA ALA A 210 19.34 12.23 14.68
C ALA A 210 19.49 11.09 13.67
N SER A 211 18.39 10.43 13.30
CA SER A 211 18.39 9.41 12.26
C SER A 211 16.99 9.21 11.65
N VAL A 212 16.94 8.86 10.37
CA VAL A 212 15.76 8.27 9.71
C VAL A 212 15.53 6.82 10.18
N ALA A 213 16.41 6.36 11.07
CA ALA A 213 16.69 4.97 11.32
C ALA A 213 15.49 4.06 11.65
N PRO A 214 14.45 4.47 12.41
CA PRO A 214 13.40 3.51 12.72
C PRO A 214 12.48 3.15 11.55
N TRP A 215 12.33 4.05 10.57
CA TRP A 215 11.37 3.86 9.47
C TRP A 215 12.02 3.61 8.10
N GLN A 216 13.31 3.90 7.96
CA GLN A 216 14.02 3.62 6.72
C GLN A 216 14.05 2.11 6.43
N GLY A 217 13.49 1.71 5.28
CA GLY A 217 13.37 0.31 4.92
C GLY A 217 12.30 -0.47 5.69
N HIS A 218 11.42 0.21 6.45
CA HIS A 218 10.38 -0.43 7.25
C HIS A 218 8.96 0.07 6.97
N LEU A 219 8.78 1.02 6.05
CA LEU A 219 7.45 1.51 5.69
C LEU A 219 6.77 0.53 4.73
N TRP A 220 5.71 -0.12 5.18
CA TRP A 220 4.87 -0.98 4.37
C TRP A 220 3.79 -0.14 3.69
N LEU A 221 3.97 0.22 2.43
CA LEU A 221 3.07 1.11 1.68
C LEU A 221 2.76 0.54 0.30
N MET A 222 1.55 0.83 -0.17
CA MET A 222 1.10 0.56 -1.54
C MET A 222 0.56 1.83 -2.20
N GLY A 223 0.26 1.74 -3.50
CA GLY A 223 -0.29 2.85 -4.27
C GLY A 223 -1.56 3.46 -3.65
N GLY A 224 -2.38 2.66 -2.99
CA GLY A 224 -3.58 3.10 -2.27
C GLY A 224 -3.33 4.01 -1.07
N ASP A 225 -2.13 4.05 -0.54
CA ASP A 225 -1.74 4.97 0.54
C ASP A 225 -1.42 6.38 0.00
N SER A 226 -1.45 6.59 -1.32
CA SER A 226 -1.20 7.87 -1.98
C SER A 226 -2.48 8.55 -2.42
N ASP A 227 -2.42 9.87 -2.63
CA ASP A 227 -3.57 10.67 -3.08
C ASP A 227 -3.71 10.74 -4.61
N PHE A 228 -2.71 10.28 -5.35
CA PHE A 228 -2.68 10.39 -6.81
C PHE A 228 -3.11 9.11 -7.55
N MET A 229 -3.53 8.04 -6.85
CA MET A 229 -4.00 6.78 -7.43
C MET A 229 -5.53 6.68 -7.45
#